data_83986e6c235b30d18a51cf8c06ba39b7
#
_entry.id   83986e6c235b30d18a51cf8c06ba39b7
#
_cell.length_a   1.000
_cell.length_b   1.000
_cell.length_c   1.000
_cell.angle_alpha   90.00
_cell.angle_beta   90.00
_cell.angle_gamma   90.00
#
_symmetry.space_group_name_H-M   'P 1'
#
loop_
_entity.id
_entity.type
_entity.pdbx_description
1 polymer ?
#
loop_
_entity_poly.entity_id
_entity_poly.type
_entity_poly.pdbx_seq_one_letter_code
_entity_poly.pdbx_strand_id
1 'polypeptide(L)'
;MKQLKQILITPLLAALVVISMSGCLRITADELYSLPQVSEQYRRLQQHINSVLSQGAEYAPPTGGPNRQAVQLEDLSGDGIDEVVAFFAFPIDGALKVYIFKMVDGDYVETEVITGTGSAIESVRYTDIDGDGTKEIIIGWQMSAALKHMSIYAIRDYHAVLLGGTEYNVLSISDVDGDGFDDIIALRLPSPETGAVAELVHLMPDGELVKSDTRLSNGIETISRVSAGLLIDGFPAVFVDSEGRFGDGTIATDICVIKDGGLTNVSLKWPSGVSEDTVRNLYNSSDINKEGTIKVPIPRLLQAQSETPYHAIDWYAFNSSGHSRLELTTFHNNNDEWFLILPLDWRGTVSVRREDTVSGERTVVFSYIVSEDGPYRDFLKIHKLTGDMAKEQSMRPGRIVLTSEGAAIYAFELLAPQNSFGLTFDEELIKNNFRLMYSDWLSGAG
;
A
#
# COMPACT_ATOMS: atom_id res chain seq x y z
N MET A 1 72.42 -8.51 -34.06
CA MET A 1 71.75 -8.54 -32.75
C MET A 1 70.23 -8.32 -32.79
N LYS A 2 69.63 -7.66 -33.77
CA LYS A 2 68.13 -7.48 -33.88
C LYS A 2 67.37 -8.74 -34.32
N GLN A 3 67.96 -9.57 -35.19
CA GLN A 3 67.27 -10.77 -35.71
C GLN A 3 67.24 -11.93 -34.70
N LEU A 4 68.22 -12.04 -33.78
CA LEU A 4 68.26 -13.09 -32.77
C LEU A 4 67.24 -12.88 -31.64
N LYS A 5 66.82 -11.61 -31.38
CA LYS A 5 65.77 -11.28 -30.42
C LYS A 5 64.37 -11.62 -30.94
N GLN A 6 64.11 -11.49 -32.25
CA GLN A 6 62.82 -11.84 -32.84
C GLN A 6 62.57 -13.35 -32.88
N ILE A 7 63.63 -14.19 -33.04
CA ILE A 7 63.51 -15.64 -33.09
C ILE A 7 63.21 -16.25 -31.70
N LEU A 8 63.54 -15.55 -30.62
CA LEU A 8 63.21 -16.02 -29.25
C LEU A 8 61.88 -15.49 -28.73
N ILE A 9 61.43 -14.34 -29.21
CA ILE A 9 60.19 -13.73 -28.71
C ILE A 9 58.92 -14.38 -29.32
N THR A 10 58.98 -14.83 -30.56
CA THR A 10 57.86 -15.50 -31.22
C THR A 10 57.43 -16.81 -30.60
N PRO A 11 58.35 -17.76 -30.24
CA PRO A 11 57.92 -18.98 -29.56
C PRO A 11 57.50 -18.74 -28.11
N LEU A 12 58.04 -17.73 -27.43
CA LEU A 12 57.63 -17.37 -26.07
C LEU A 12 56.18 -16.77 -26.06
N LEU A 13 55.86 -15.95 -27.07
CA LEU A 13 54.48 -15.41 -27.21
C LEU A 13 53.48 -16.50 -27.59
N ALA A 14 53.88 -17.46 -28.45
CA ALA A 14 53.06 -18.60 -28.83
C ALA A 14 52.84 -19.55 -27.62
N ALA A 15 53.83 -19.77 -26.78
CA ALA A 15 53.71 -20.55 -25.56
C ALA A 15 52.77 -19.85 -24.53
N LEU A 16 52.81 -18.53 -24.42
CA LEU A 16 51.93 -17.76 -23.54
C LEU A 16 50.46 -17.82 -23.98
N VAL A 17 50.21 -17.81 -25.29
CA VAL A 17 48.85 -17.94 -25.85
C VAL A 17 48.30 -19.37 -25.65
N VAL A 18 49.14 -20.39 -25.78
CA VAL A 18 48.72 -21.78 -25.54
C VAL A 18 48.43 -22.03 -24.04
N ILE A 19 49.18 -21.41 -23.12
CA ILE A 19 48.93 -21.50 -21.68
C ILE A 19 47.65 -20.72 -21.30
N SER A 20 47.31 -19.60 -21.97
CA SER A 20 46.07 -18.85 -21.73
C SER A 20 44.83 -19.54 -22.31
N MET A 21 44.95 -20.42 -23.28
CA MET A 21 43.86 -21.22 -23.84
C MET A 21 43.64 -22.57 -23.10
N SER A 22 44.54 -23.01 -22.26
CA SER A 22 44.39 -24.23 -21.45
C SER A 22 43.64 -24.00 -20.14
N GLY A 23 43.17 -22.77 -19.87
CA GLY A 23 42.30 -22.42 -18.75
C GLY A 23 40.83 -22.79 -18.97
N CYS A 24 40.50 -23.82 -19.73
CA CYS A 24 39.20 -24.45 -19.66
C CYS A 24 39.04 -25.09 -18.30
N LEU A 25 38.30 -24.44 -17.42
CA LEU A 25 37.63 -25.11 -16.30
C LEU A 25 37.07 -26.43 -16.83
N ARG A 26 37.63 -27.54 -16.43
CA ARG A 26 37.00 -28.85 -16.57
C ARG A 26 35.79 -28.89 -15.63
N ILE A 27 34.76 -28.19 -15.99
CA ILE A 27 33.41 -28.47 -15.45
C ILE A 27 33.06 -29.81 -16.10
N THR A 28 33.09 -30.88 -15.32
CA THR A 28 32.64 -32.18 -15.79
C THR A 28 31.15 -32.09 -16.09
N ALA A 29 30.66 -32.84 -17.08
CA ALA A 29 29.22 -32.88 -17.40
C ALA A 29 28.38 -33.25 -16.15
N ASP A 30 28.92 -34.02 -15.24
CA ASP A 30 28.31 -34.38 -13.96
C ASP A 30 28.13 -33.18 -13.01
N GLU A 31 29.05 -32.19 -13.03
CA GLU A 31 28.88 -30.94 -12.26
C GLU A 31 27.84 -30.00 -12.88
N LEU A 32 27.64 -30.03 -14.20
CA LEU A 32 26.60 -29.30 -14.90
C LEU A 32 25.19 -29.89 -14.70
N TYR A 33 25.12 -31.17 -14.37
CA TYR A 33 23.85 -31.88 -14.09
C TYR A 33 23.63 -32.19 -12.61
N SER A 34 24.54 -31.85 -11.72
CA SER A 34 24.30 -31.92 -10.28
C SER A 34 23.28 -30.86 -9.93
N LEU A 35 22.09 -31.27 -9.49
CA LEU A 35 21.17 -30.39 -8.86
C LEU A 35 21.88 -29.62 -7.75
N PRO A 36 21.60 -28.32 -7.55
CA PRO A 36 22.14 -27.58 -6.42
C PRO A 36 21.91 -28.40 -5.15
N GLN A 37 22.98 -28.84 -4.51
CA GLN A 37 22.85 -29.56 -3.25
C GLN A 37 22.42 -28.55 -2.19
N VAL A 38 21.27 -28.80 -1.59
CA VAL A 38 20.81 -28.06 -0.42
C VAL A 38 21.91 -28.13 0.64
N SER A 39 22.29 -26.99 1.20
CA SER A 39 23.34 -26.95 2.22
C SER A 39 22.98 -27.88 3.40
N GLU A 40 24.01 -28.40 4.08
CA GLU A 40 23.83 -29.35 5.18
C GLU A 40 22.89 -28.83 6.26
N GLN A 41 22.96 -27.54 6.58
CA GLN A 41 22.08 -26.87 7.56
C GLN A 41 20.59 -26.94 7.17
N TYR A 42 20.27 -26.68 5.89
CA TYR A 42 18.87 -26.75 5.43
C TYR A 42 18.39 -28.21 5.31
N ARG A 43 19.27 -29.15 5.08
CA ARG A 43 18.93 -30.58 5.10
C ARG A 43 18.54 -31.02 6.51
N ARG A 44 19.22 -30.55 7.54
CA ARG A 44 18.91 -30.87 8.94
C ARG A 44 17.63 -30.16 9.39
N LEU A 45 17.46 -28.89 9.04
CA LEU A 45 16.19 -28.19 9.24
C LEU A 45 15.00 -28.97 8.64
N GLN A 46 15.17 -29.47 7.40
CA GLN A 46 14.13 -30.30 6.76
C GLN A 46 13.85 -31.58 7.54
N GLN A 47 14.86 -32.17 8.18
CA GLN A 47 14.66 -33.35 9.05
C GLN A 47 13.86 -32.98 10.30
N HIS A 48 14.12 -31.86 10.94
CA HIS A 48 13.33 -31.36 12.08
C HIS A 48 11.87 -31.13 11.66
N ILE A 49 11.64 -30.42 10.57
CA ILE A 49 10.30 -30.16 10.02
C ILE A 49 9.59 -31.48 9.70
N ASN A 50 10.27 -32.43 9.04
CA ASN A 50 9.71 -33.75 8.75
C ASN A 50 9.37 -34.55 10.01
N SER A 51 10.12 -34.37 11.09
CA SER A 51 9.80 -34.97 12.40
C SER A 51 8.48 -34.41 12.95
N VAL A 52 8.23 -33.11 12.85
CA VAL A 52 6.95 -32.49 13.23
C VAL A 52 5.80 -33.01 12.38
N LEU A 53 5.98 -33.06 11.06
CA LEU A 53 4.98 -33.58 10.12
C LEU A 53 4.65 -35.05 10.40
N SER A 54 5.66 -35.88 10.79
CA SER A 54 5.44 -37.29 11.11
C SER A 54 4.59 -37.52 12.36
N GLN A 55 4.43 -36.50 13.21
CA GLN A 55 3.55 -36.51 14.38
C GLN A 55 2.09 -36.19 14.03
N GLY A 56 1.76 -36.05 12.75
CA GLY A 56 0.41 -35.74 12.26
C GLY A 56 0.14 -34.24 12.10
N ALA A 57 1.18 -33.40 12.13
CA ALA A 57 1.07 -31.99 11.79
C ALA A 57 0.92 -31.78 10.28
N GLU A 58 0.25 -30.69 9.93
CA GLU A 58 0.16 -30.18 8.55
C GLU A 58 0.66 -28.75 8.53
N TYR A 59 1.19 -28.31 7.36
CA TYR A 59 1.56 -26.90 7.23
C TYR A 59 0.32 -26.01 7.35
N ALA A 60 0.45 -24.93 8.12
CA ALA A 60 -0.60 -23.93 8.35
C ALA A 60 -0.08 -22.51 8.06
N PRO A 61 0.20 -22.18 6.78
CA PRO A 61 0.71 -20.86 6.43
C PRO A 61 -0.29 -19.77 6.82
N PRO A 62 0.18 -18.54 7.14
CA PRO A 62 -0.70 -17.40 7.34
C PRO A 62 -1.59 -17.15 6.11
N THR A 63 -2.88 -16.92 6.34
CA THR A 63 -3.87 -16.74 5.27
C THR A 63 -3.89 -15.33 4.69
N GLY A 64 -3.37 -14.36 5.42
CA GLY A 64 -3.30 -12.94 5.07
C GLY A 64 -1.93 -12.31 5.38
N GLY A 65 -1.84 -11.00 5.23
CA GLY A 65 -0.60 -10.24 5.46
C GLY A 65 0.48 -10.48 4.39
N PRO A 66 1.69 -9.93 4.57
CA PRO A 66 2.79 -10.06 3.62
C PRO A 66 3.52 -11.39 3.74
N ASN A 67 3.59 -11.98 4.94
CA ASN A 67 4.37 -13.17 5.26
C ASN A 67 3.48 -14.41 5.20
N ARG A 68 3.34 -15.02 4.01
CA ARG A 68 2.38 -16.11 3.74
C ARG A 68 3.01 -17.50 3.55
N GLN A 69 4.32 -17.64 3.73
CA GLN A 69 4.99 -18.94 3.62
C GLN A 69 4.79 -19.74 4.91
N ALA A 70 4.71 -21.07 4.79
CA ALA A 70 4.61 -21.96 5.95
C ALA A 70 5.93 -22.07 6.72
N VAL A 71 7.06 -21.73 6.09
CA VAL A 71 8.39 -21.66 6.69
C VAL A 71 9.02 -20.35 6.23
N GLN A 72 9.45 -19.53 7.17
CA GLN A 72 9.96 -18.17 6.96
C GLN A 72 11.34 -18.05 7.58
N LEU A 73 12.18 -17.22 6.99
CA LEU A 73 13.52 -16.87 7.48
C LEU A 73 13.48 -15.39 7.85
N GLU A 74 13.86 -15.08 9.08
CA GLU A 74 13.85 -13.72 9.61
C GLU A 74 14.88 -13.57 10.72
N ASP A 75 15.72 -12.56 10.65
CA ASP A 75 16.61 -12.18 11.74
C ASP A 75 15.79 -11.51 12.85
N LEU A 76 15.36 -12.35 13.82
CA LEU A 76 14.55 -11.92 14.95
C LEU A 76 15.42 -11.34 16.07
N SER A 77 16.65 -11.83 16.20
CA SER A 77 17.55 -11.48 17.27
C SER A 77 18.43 -10.26 16.98
N GLY A 78 18.46 -9.78 15.73
CA GLY A 78 19.30 -8.67 15.28
C GLY A 78 20.79 -9.01 15.19
N ASP A 79 21.15 -10.32 15.20
CA ASP A 79 22.55 -10.77 15.17
C ASP A 79 23.09 -10.97 13.73
N GLY A 80 22.25 -10.77 12.71
CA GLY A 80 22.57 -10.92 11.31
C GLY A 80 22.45 -12.36 10.81
N ILE A 81 21.91 -13.28 11.61
CA ILE A 81 21.64 -14.68 11.25
C ILE A 81 20.14 -14.93 11.37
N ASP A 82 19.52 -15.37 10.26
CA ASP A 82 18.09 -15.62 10.24
C ASP A 82 17.70 -16.78 11.16
N GLU A 83 16.69 -16.57 12.00
CA GLU A 83 15.91 -17.62 12.62
C GLU A 83 14.90 -18.19 11.61
N VAL A 84 14.45 -19.42 11.85
CA VAL A 84 13.39 -20.06 11.07
C VAL A 84 12.11 -20.07 11.88
N VAL A 85 11.03 -19.54 11.30
CA VAL A 85 9.69 -19.58 11.86
C VAL A 85 8.81 -20.48 11.00
N ALA A 86 8.28 -21.57 11.57
CA ALA A 86 7.49 -22.55 10.85
C ALA A 86 6.10 -22.76 11.48
N PHE A 87 5.08 -22.79 10.62
CA PHE A 87 3.66 -22.77 11.03
C PHE A 87 3.00 -24.10 10.75
N PHE A 88 2.39 -24.69 11.80
CA PHE A 88 1.73 -25.99 11.72
C PHE A 88 0.36 -25.99 12.39
N ALA A 89 -0.54 -26.80 11.82
CA ALA A 89 -1.79 -27.22 12.45
C ALA A 89 -1.70 -28.70 12.83
N PHE A 90 -2.28 -29.05 13.95
CA PHE A 90 -2.41 -30.41 14.45
C PHE A 90 -3.89 -30.80 14.40
N PRO A 91 -4.39 -31.46 13.35
CA PRO A 91 -5.82 -31.71 13.16
C PRO A 91 -6.47 -32.56 14.26
N ILE A 92 -5.68 -33.38 14.96
CA ILE A 92 -6.18 -34.28 16.01
C ILE A 92 -6.64 -33.50 17.26
N ASP A 93 -5.90 -32.48 17.66
CA ASP A 93 -6.21 -31.65 18.85
C ASP A 93 -6.67 -30.23 18.49
N GLY A 94 -6.69 -29.90 17.19
CA GLY A 94 -7.06 -28.58 16.69
C GLY A 94 -6.05 -27.48 17.01
N ALA A 95 -4.85 -27.83 17.47
CA ALA A 95 -3.85 -26.84 17.87
C ALA A 95 -3.12 -26.24 16.68
N LEU A 96 -2.93 -24.92 16.73
CA LEU A 96 -2.01 -24.19 15.84
C LEU A 96 -0.71 -23.99 16.59
N LYS A 97 0.42 -24.29 15.95
CA LYS A 97 1.74 -24.15 16.59
C LYS A 97 2.71 -23.43 15.67
N VAL A 98 3.48 -22.52 16.27
CA VAL A 98 4.55 -21.79 15.59
C VAL A 98 5.88 -22.24 16.21
N TYR A 99 6.70 -22.87 15.40
CA TYR A 99 8.03 -23.37 15.80
C TYR A 99 9.07 -22.34 15.44
N ILE A 100 9.98 -22.06 16.36
CA ILE A 100 11.12 -21.18 16.15
C ILE A 100 12.39 -22.00 16.25
N PHE A 101 13.24 -21.90 15.21
CA PHE A 101 14.54 -22.57 15.18
C PHE A 101 15.63 -21.53 15.05
N LYS A 102 16.69 -21.69 15.84
CA LYS A 102 17.89 -20.86 15.78
C LYS A 102 19.07 -21.63 15.22
N MET A 103 19.99 -20.91 14.58
CA MET A 103 21.28 -21.43 14.14
C MET A 103 22.25 -21.56 15.33
N VAL A 104 22.68 -22.79 15.65
CA VAL A 104 23.66 -23.10 16.69
C VAL A 104 24.69 -24.04 16.09
N ASP A 105 25.95 -23.65 16.12
CA ASP A 105 27.08 -24.45 15.60
C ASP A 105 26.87 -24.97 14.16
N GLY A 106 26.20 -24.19 13.32
CA GLY A 106 25.95 -24.54 11.92
C GLY A 106 24.73 -25.44 11.71
N ASP A 107 23.87 -25.61 12.70
CA ASP A 107 22.61 -26.38 12.65
C ASP A 107 21.43 -25.58 13.20
N TYR A 108 20.25 -25.79 12.64
CA TYR A 108 19.03 -25.23 13.18
C TYR A 108 18.48 -26.10 14.33
N VAL A 109 18.34 -25.51 15.51
CA VAL A 109 17.86 -26.15 16.72
C VAL A 109 16.53 -25.48 17.11
N GLU A 110 15.51 -26.29 17.43
CA GLU A 110 14.26 -25.81 17.98
C GLU A 110 14.51 -25.11 19.34
N THR A 111 14.09 -23.87 19.46
CA THR A 111 14.24 -23.07 20.69
C THR A 111 12.91 -22.80 21.37
N GLU A 112 11.81 -22.70 20.60
CA GLU A 112 10.52 -22.35 21.14
C GLU A 112 9.37 -22.91 20.30
N VAL A 113 8.24 -23.20 20.94
CA VAL A 113 6.98 -23.58 20.30
C VAL A 113 5.84 -22.75 20.89
N ILE A 114 5.38 -21.77 20.15
CA ILE A 114 4.20 -20.98 20.50
C ILE A 114 2.95 -21.80 20.15
N THR A 115 2.08 -22.04 21.13
CA THR A 115 0.78 -22.65 20.89
C THR A 115 -0.28 -21.57 20.76
N GLY A 116 -0.90 -21.51 19.59
CA GLY A 116 -1.92 -20.51 19.26
C GLY A 116 -3.34 -20.95 19.57
N THR A 117 -4.23 -19.98 19.51
CA THR A 117 -5.68 -20.15 19.68
C THR A 117 -6.39 -19.81 18.37
N GLY A 118 -7.59 -20.35 18.15
CA GLY A 118 -8.38 -20.05 16.94
C GLY A 118 -8.32 -21.13 15.88
N SER A 119 -8.87 -20.83 14.71
CA SER A 119 -9.08 -21.79 13.61
C SER A 119 -8.02 -21.70 12.50
N ALA A 120 -7.29 -20.59 12.43
CA ALA A 120 -6.21 -20.36 11.47
C ALA A 120 -5.26 -19.27 11.97
N ILE A 121 -4.05 -19.24 11.41
CA ILE A 121 -3.14 -18.10 11.51
C ILE A 121 -3.56 -17.11 10.42
N GLU A 122 -4.02 -15.94 10.83
CA GLU A 122 -4.50 -14.93 9.89
C GLU A 122 -3.34 -14.17 9.27
N SER A 123 -2.41 -13.69 10.11
CA SER A 123 -1.24 -12.93 9.65
C SER A 123 -0.08 -13.09 10.61
N VAL A 124 1.12 -12.78 10.11
CA VAL A 124 2.34 -12.66 10.91
C VAL A 124 3.12 -11.44 10.45
N ARG A 125 3.65 -10.69 11.41
CA ARG A 125 4.56 -9.57 11.21
C ARG A 125 5.77 -9.71 12.12
N TYR A 126 6.92 -9.24 11.64
CA TYR A 126 8.17 -9.16 12.38
C TYR A 126 8.63 -7.71 12.29
N THR A 127 8.70 -7.03 13.41
CA THR A 127 9.13 -5.63 13.47
C THR A 127 9.65 -5.32 14.87
N ASP A 128 10.66 -4.48 14.94
CA ASP A 128 11.18 -3.92 16.18
C ASP A 128 10.26 -2.77 16.59
N ILE A 129 9.42 -2.99 17.60
CA ILE A 129 8.41 -2.02 18.04
C ILE A 129 8.83 -1.20 19.27
N ASP A 130 9.95 -1.52 19.92
CA ASP A 130 10.47 -0.78 21.09
C ASP A 130 11.88 -0.23 20.88
N GLY A 131 12.48 -0.49 19.70
CA GLY A 131 13.78 0.05 19.33
C GLY A 131 14.96 -0.62 20.01
N ASP A 132 14.79 -1.84 20.53
CA ASP A 132 15.85 -2.56 21.24
C ASP A 132 16.79 -3.33 20.29
N GLY A 133 16.46 -3.37 18.99
CA GLY A 133 17.20 -4.03 17.91
C GLY A 133 16.83 -5.49 17.72
N THR A 134 15.91 -6.04 18.48
CA THR A 134 15.27 -7.34 18.25
C THR A 134 13.87 -7.14 17.64
N LYS A 135 13.37 -8.14 16.91
CA LYS A 135 12.03 -8.03 16.32
C LYS A 135 11.02 -8.79 17.13
N GLU A 136 9.91 -8.11 17.45
CA GLU A 136 8.74 -8.78 17.97
C GLU A 136 8.04 -9.58 16.87
N ILE A 137 7.41 -10.68 17.30
CA ILE A 137 6.53 -11.49 16.46
C ILE A 137 5.09 -11.13 16.78
N ILE A 138 4.39 -10.53 15.85
CA ILE A 138 2.98 -10.18 15.96
C ILE A 138 2.18 -11.22 15.17
N ILE A 139 1.41 -12.05 15.89
CA ILE A 139 0.63 -13.13 15.26
C ILE A 139 -0.86 -12.80 15.37
N GLY A 140 -1.52 -12.73 14.22
CA GLY A 140 -2.99 -12.65 14.13
C GLY A 140 -3.61 -14.04 14.07
N TRP A 141 -4.49 -14.34 15.02
CA TRP A 141 -5.25 -15.59 15.11
C TRP A 141 -6.69 -15.37 14.66
N GLN A 142 -7.19 -16.19 13.74
CA GLN A 142 -8.60 -16.17 13.33
C GLN A 142 -9.47 -16.85 14.39
N MET A 143 -10.25 -16.08 15.14
CA MET A 143 -11.13 -16.60 16.19
C MET A 143 -12.49 -17.01 15.66
N SER A 144 -13.03 -16.23 14.69
CA SER A 144 -14.29 -16.51 14.01
C SER A 144 -14.26 -15.88 12.61
N ALA A 145 -15.35 -15.93 11.87
CA ALA A 145 -15.42 -15.30 10.54
C ALA A 145 -15.11 -13.79 10.56
N ALA A 146 -15.45 -13.09 11.63
CA ALA A 146 -15.28 -11.65 11.76
C ALA A 146 -14.29 -11.21 12.84
N LEU A 147 -14.04 -12.04 13.85
CA LEU A 147 -13.21 -11.69 14.99
C LEU A 147 -11.83 -12.34 14.88
N LYS A 148 -10.81 -11.53 15.05
CA LYS A 148 -9.41 -11.93 15.13
C LYS A 148 -8.83 -11.51 16.47
N HIS A 149 -7.79 -12.20 16.89
CA HIS A 149 -7.00 -11.85 18.08
C HIS A 149 -5.53 -11.75 17.68
N MET A 150 -4.85 -10.69 18.05
CA MET A 150 -3.40 -10.63 17.91
C MET A 150 -2.70 -10.94 19.21
N SER A 151 -1.54 -11.58 19.10
CA SER A 151 -0.60 -11.79 20.20
C SER A 151 0.75 -11.23 19.80
N ILE A 152 1.42 -10.54 20.74
CA ILE A 152 2.73 -9.93 20.53
C ILE A 152 3.72 -10.70 21.39
N TYR A 153 4.79 -11.19 20.80
CA TYR A 153 5.86 -11.94 21.46
C TYR A 153 7.20 -11.24 21.25
N ALA A 154 7.89 -10.91 22.34
CA ALA A 154 9.30 -10.53 22.28
C ALA A 154 10.18 -11.79 22.29
N ILE A 155 11.32 -11.73 21.61
CA ILE A 155 12.31 -12.78 21.65
C ILE A 155 13.38 -12.42 22.69
N ARG A 156 13.38 -13.15 23.81
CA ARG A 156 14.35 -12.95 24.90
C ARG A 156 15.12 -14.23 25.14
N ASP A 157 16.45 -14.17 25.04
CA ASP A 157 17.31 -15.36 25.15
C ASP A 157 16.85 -16.52 24.24
N TYR A 158 16.37 -16.17 23.02
CA TYR A 158 15.81 -17.08 22.00
C TYR A 158 14.47 -17.77 22.38
N HIS A 159 13.83 -17.32 23.43
CA HIS A 159 12.48 -17.76 23.82
C HIS A 159 11.44 -16.68 23.52
N ALA A 160 10.28 -17.09 23.03
CA ALA A 160 9.17 -16.18 22.79
C ALA A 160 8.43 -15.89 24.10
N VAL A 161 8.48 -14.65 24.55
CA VAL A 161 7.77 -14.17 25.73
C VAL A 161 6.52 -13.41 25.29
N LEU A 162 5.34 -13.89 25.66
CA LEU A 162 4.08 -13.19 25.37
C LEU A 162 4.04 -11.88 26.15
N LEU A 163 4.02 -10.76 25.43
CA LEU A 163 3.87 -9.41 26.01
C LEU A 163 2.41 -9.06 26.22
N GLY A 164 1.51 -9.51 25.36
CA GLY A 164 0.10 -9.25 25.42
C GLY A 164 -0.58 -9.42 24.06
N GLY A 165 -1.80 -8.90 23.96
CA GLY A 165 -2.57 -8.96 22.73
C GLY A 165 -3.91 -8.25 22.85
N THR A 166 -4.66 -8.18 21.75
CA THR A 166 -5.99 -7.59 21.70
C THR A 166 -6.82 -8.19 20.58
N GLU A 167 -8.14 -8.06 20.68
CA GLU A 167 -9.07 -8.39 19.60
C GLU A 167 -9.10 -7.27 18.54
N TYR A 168 -9.28 -7.65 17.28
CA TYR A 168 -9.38 -6.70 16.15
C TYR A 168 -10.21 -7.25 15.00
N ASN A 169 -10.70 -6.36 14.16
CA ASN A 169 -11.26 -6.69 12.84
C ASN A 169 -10.25 -6.32 11.73
N VAL A 170 -9.58 -5.17 11.87
CA VAL A 170 -8.52 -4.69 10.98
C VAL A 170 -7.33 -4.23 11.82
N LEU A 171 -6.13 -4.55 11.36
CA LEU A 171 -4.87 -4.18 12.00
C LEU A 171 -4.06 -3.28 11.06
N SER A 172 -3.55 -2.17 11.58
CA SER A 172 -2.55 -1.34 10.93
C SER A 172 -1.27 -1.38 11.75
N ILE A 173 -0.15 -1.61 11.09
CA ILE A 173 1.19 -1.60 11.71
C ILE A 173 2.02 -0.63 10.86
N SER A 174 2.40 0.48 11.46
CA SER A 174 3.15 1.56 10.80
C SER A 174 3.61 2.58 11.84
N ASP A 175 4.67 3.31 11.54
CA ASP A 175 5.13 4.46 12.35
C ASP A 175 4.08 5.59 12.28
N VAL A 176 3.35 5.81 13.36
CA VAL A 176 2.24 6.79 13.46
C VAL A 176 2.60 7.98 14.35
N ASP A 177 3.70 7.93 15.08
CA ASP A 177 4.17 9.08 15.87
C ASP A 177 5.46 9.73 15.31
N GLY A 178 6.10 9.07 14.36
CA GLY A 178 7.27 9.58 13.64
C GLY A 178 8.58 9.32 14.37
N ASP A 179 8.63 8.36 15.28
CA ASP A 179 9.83 7.99 16.03
C ASP A 179 10.76 7.02 15.29
N GLY A 180 10.29 6.44 14.17
CA GLY A 180 11.02 5.54 13.29
C GLY A 180 10.76 4.06 13.58
N PHE A 181 9.90 3.74 14.54
CA PHE A 181 9.47 2.38 14.85
C PHE A 181 7.98 2.18 14.51
N ASP A 182 7.56 0.93 14.34
CA ASP A 182 6.17 0.65 14.00
C ASP A 182 5.28 0.68 15.25
N ASP A 183 4.17 1.42 15.16
CA ASP A 183 3.06 1.37 16.08
C ASP A 183 2.01 0.35 15.63
N ILE A 184 1.24 -0.17 16.56
CA ILE A 184 0.16 -1.10 16.28
C ILE A 184 -1.18 -0.44 16.58
N ILE A 185 -2.02 -0.28 15.55
CA ILE A 185 -3.39 0.23 15.67
C ILE A 185 -4.37 -0.91 15.39
N ALA A 186 -5.07 -1.36 16.44
CA ALA A 186 -6.12 -2.37 16.35
C ALA A 186 -7.50 -1.70 16.21
N LEU A 187 -8.18 -1.95 15.09
CA LEU A 187 -9.50 -1.40 14.80
C LEU A 187 -10.57 -2.45 15.09
N ARG A 188 -11.56 -2.09 15.92
CA ARG A 188 -12.71 -2.93 16.24
C ARG A 188 -13.99 -2.31 15.73
N LEU A 189 -14.80 -3.12 15.04
CA LEU A 189 -16.15 -2.78 14.61
C LEU A 189 -17.09 -2.70 15.82
N PRO A 190 -18.26 -2.03 15.70
CA PRO A 190 -19.20 -1.94 16.79
C PRO A 190 -19.69 -3.31 17.24
N SER A 191 -19.83 -3.47 18.55
CA SER A 191 -20.51 -4.59 19.20
C SER A 191 -21.81 -4.11 19.88
N PRO A 192 -22.68 -5.00 20.37
CA PRO A 192 -23.87 -4.59 21.10
C PRO A 192 -23.61 -3.70 22.32
N GLU A 193 -22.40 -3.76 22.88
CA GLU A 193 -22.02 -3.07 24.11
C GLU A 193 -21.12 -1.87 23.88
N THR A 194 -20.38 -1.85 22.75
CA THR A 194 -19.38 -0.82 22.45
C THR A 194 -19.52 -0.31 21.04
N GLY A 195 -19.24 1.00 20.81
CA GLY A 195 -19.08 1.57 19.48
C GLY A 195 -17.81 1.07 18.79
N ALA A 196 -17.58 1.52 17.55
CA ALA A 196 -16.33 1.27 16.87
C ALA A 196 -15.17 2.00 17.57
N VAL A 197 -14.01 1.35 17.66
CA VAL A 197 -12.86 1.82 18.43
C VAL A 197 -11.56 1.57 17.64
N ALA A 198 -10.65 2.53 17.71
CA ALA A 198 -9.24 2.35 17.37
C ALA A 198 -8.44 2.28 18.67
N GLU A 199 -7.63 1.25 18.84
CA GLU A 199 -6.77 1.02 20.00
C GLU A 199 -5.30 1.06 19.54
N LEU A 200 -4.52 1.99 20.07
CA LEU A 200 -3.07 1.99 19.98
C LEU A 200 -2.53 0.96 20.97
N VAL A 201 -1.65 0.09 20.50
CA VAL A 201 -0.89 -0.84 21.33
C VAL A 201 0.58 -0.48 21.15
N HIS A 202 1.17 0.09 22.17
CA HIS A 202 2.54 0.61 22.17
C HIS A 202 3.39 -0.16 23.18
N LEU A 203 4.58 -0.58 22.78
CA LEU A 203 5.56 -1.23 23.65
C LEU A 203 6.54 -0.17 24.14
N MET A 204 6.57 0.02 25.46
CA MET A 204 7.52 0.93 26.08
C MET A 204 8.92 0.33 26.13
N PRO A 205 10.01 1.13 26.15
CA PRO A 205 11.37 0.61 26.21
C PRO A 205 11.71 -0.26 27.41
N ASP A 206 10.90 -0.21 28.47
CA ASP A 206 11.01 -1.10 29.64
C ASP A 206 10.28 -2.43 29.47
N GLY A 207 9.65 -2.63 28.28
CA GLY A 207 8.92 -3.84 27.92
C GLY A 207 7.49 -3.89 28.43
N GLU A 208 6.93 -2.78 28.95
CA GLU A 208 5.52 -2.68 29.31
C GLU A 208 4.67 -2.38 28.07
N LEU A 209 3.59 -3.16 27.87
CA LEU A 209 2.63 -2.95 26.81
C LEU A 209 1.54 -1.97 27.27
N VAL A 210 1.55 -0.77 26.72
CA VAL A 210 0.58 0.29 27.04
C VAL A 210 -0.48 0.34 25.95
N LYS A 211 -1.74 0.53 26.35
CA LYS A 211 -2.87 0.66 25.43
C LYS A 211 -3.59 1.98 25.64
N SER A 212 -3.96 2.59 24.53
CA SER A 212 -4.79 3.80 24.49
C SER A 212 -5.82 3.68 23.38
N ASP A 213 -7.09 3.96 23.68
CA ASP A 213 -8.16 3.84 22.71
C ASP A 213 -8.86 5.17 22.42
N THR A 214 -9.39 5.28 21.21
CA THR A 214 -10.26 6.38 20.81
C THR A 214 -11.47 5.86 20.06
N ARG A 215 -12.58 6.61 20.13
CA ARG A 215 -13.78 6.26 19.37
C ARG A 215 -13.60 6.58 17.89
N LEU A 216 -14.14 5.71 17.05
CA LEU A 216 -14.39 5.98 15.65
C LEU A 216 -15.84 6.47 15.47
N SER A 217 -16.17 6.93 14.27
CA SER A 217 -17.50 7.46 13.92
C SER A 217 -18.62 6.48 14.28
N ASN A 218 -19.68 7.02 14.86
CA ASN A 218 -20.90 6.25 15.12
C ASN A 218 -21.52 5.78 13.80
N GLY A 219 -22.02 4.54 13.77
CA GLY A 219 -22.72 3.99 12.61
C GLY A 219 -21.82 3.25 11.62
N ILE A 220 -20.55 3.07 11.89
CA ILE A 220 -19.65 2.22 11.09
C ILE A 220 -20.21 0.81 11.03
N GLU A 221 -20.24 0.21 9.85
CA GLU A 221 -20.58 -1.19 9.59
C GLU A 221 -19.37 -1.98 9.05
N THR A 222 -18.55 -1.35 8.21
CA THR A 222 -17.32 -1.94 7.68
C THR A 222 -16.19 -0.91 7.60
N ILE A 223 -14.96 -1.36 7.73
CA ILE A 223 -13.76 -0.58 7.46
C ILE A 223 -13.29 -0.97 6.07
N SER A 224 -13.33 -0.01 5.13
CA SER A 224 -12.98 -0.25 3.74
C SER A 224 -11.49 -0.06 3.47
N ARG A 225 -10.84 0.85 4.20
CA ARG A 225 -9.41 1.13 4.04
C ARG A 225 -8.80 1.71 5.30
N VAL A 226 -7.54 1.36 5.56
CA VAL A 226 -6.68 2.00 6.56
C VAL A 226 -5.41 2.46 5.88
N SER A 227 -5.01 3.71 6.11
CA SER A 227 -3.79 4.27 5.51
C SER A 227 -3.06 5.11 6.55
N ALA A 228 -1.76 4.92 6.67
CA ALA A 228 -0.88 5.80 7.43
C ALA A 228 -0.24 6.84 6.51
N GLY A 229 -0.06 8.05 7.00
CA GLY A 229 0.59 9.13 6.26
C GLY A 229 0.57 10.44 7.01
N LEU A 230 1.06 11.50 6.38
CA LEU A 230 1.19 12.81 7.04
C LEU A 230 -0.08 13.65 6.90
N LEU A 231 -0.34 14.43 7.94
CA LEU A 231 -1.24 15.58 7.90
C LEU A 231 -0.53 16.81 7.31
N ILE A 232 -1.27 17.86 6.99
CA ILE A 232 -0.71 19.07 6.34
C ILE A 232 0.30 19.82 7.21
N ASP A 233 0.24 19.66 8.51
CA ASP A 233 1.20 20.22 9.48
C ASP A 233 2.37 19.29 9.79
N GLY A 234 2.51 18.18 9.01
CA GLY A 234 3.60 17.23 9.13
C GLY A 234 3.44 16.18 10.24
N PHE A 235 2.32 16.17 10.96
CA PHE A 235 2.03 15.13 11.94
C PHE A 235 1.68 13.82 11.24
N PRO A 236 2.26 12.68 11.66
CA PRO A 236 1.80 11.37 11.24
C PRO A 236 0.38 11.09 11.73
N ALA A 237 -0.39 10.34 10.96
CA ALA A 237 -1.77 9.98 11.28
C ALA A 237 -2.20 8.68 10.60
N VAL A 238 -3.19 8.03 11.18
CA VAL A 238 -3.93 6.93 10.57
C VAL A 238 -5.29 7.43 10.09
N PHE A 239 -5.58 7.19 8.82
CA PHE A 239 -6.85 7.48 8.18
C PHE A 239 -7.66 6.19 8.07
N VAL A 240 -8.84 6.15 8.66
CA VAL A 240 -9.74 5.00 8.67
C VAL A 240 -10.95 5.33 7.83
N ASP A 241 -10.99 4.86 6.59
CA ASP A 241 -12.15 4.98 5.71
C ASP A 241 -13.14 3.86 6.03
N SER A 242 -14.37 4.23 6.34
CA SER A 242 -15.40 3.29 6.80
C SER A 242 -16.72 3.53 6.10
N GLU A 243 -17.41 2.45 5.75
CA GLU A 243 -18.79 2.48 5.27
C GLU A 243 -19.74 2.22 6.43
N GLY A 244 -20.95 2.84 6.37
CA GLY A 244 -21.89 2.68 7.45
C GLY A 244 -23.15 3.53 7.28
N ARG A 245 -23.85 3.80 8.38
CA ARG A 245 -25.12 4.53 8.42
C ARG A 245 -24.94 6.05 8.41
N PHE A 246 -24.08 6.55 7.54
CA PHE A 246 -23.87 7.99 7.33
C PHE A 246 -24.77 8.55 6.24
N GLY A 247 -25.46 7.68 5.48
CA GLY A 247 -26.25 7.88 4.28
C GLY A 247 -26.04 6.74 3.29
N ASP A 248 -26.91 6.55 2.31
CA ASP A 248 -26.80 5.45 1.34
C ASP A 248 -25.51 5.57 0.53
N GLY A 249 -24.65 4.55 0.61
CA GLY A 249 -23.39 4.47 -0.13
C GLY A 249 -22.34 5.52 0.27
N THR A 250 -22.38 6.00 1.51
CA THR A 250 -21.44 7.00 2.01
C THR A 250 -20.31 6.39 2.81
N ILE A 251 -19.16 7.05 2.73
CA ILE A 251 -17.92 6.74 3.47
C ILE A 251 -17.65 7.89 4.42
N ALA A 252 -17.23 7.59 5.64
CA ALA A 252 -16.59 8.55 6.55
C ALA A 252 -15.11 8.20 6.73
N THR A 253 -14.27 9.21 6.92
CA THR A 253 -12.86 9.01 7.30
C THR A 253 -12.65 9.51 8.72
N ASP A 254 -12.29 8.62 9.61
CA ASP A 254 -11.76 8.96 10.92
C ASP A 254 -10.25 9.18 10.82
N ILE A 255 -9.75 10.26 11.44
CA ILE A 255 -8.34 10.64 11.41
C ILE A 255 -7.79 10.56 12.83
N CYS A 256 -6.95 9.56 13.07
CA CYS A 256 -6.36 9.29 14.38
C CYS A 256 -4.90 9.71 14.42
N VAL A 257 -4.51 10.42 15.46
CA VAL A 257 -3.13 10.87 15.74
C VAL A 257 -2.71 10.45 17.14
N ILE A 258 -1.42 10.26 17.36
CA ILE A 258 -0.86 10.05 18.69
C ILE A 258 -0.54 11.42 19.29
N LYS A 259 -1.14 11.73 20.43
CA LYS A 259 -0.92 12.96 21.20
C LYS A 259 -0.77 12.67 22.68
N ASP A 260 0.24 13.24 23.29
CA ASP A 260 0.52 13.05 24.72
C ASP A 260 0.58 11.56 25.13
N GLY A 261 1.12 10.70 24.24
CA GLY A 261 1.22 9.26 24.41
C GLY A 261 -0.09 8.50 24.25
N GLY A 262 -1.16 9.14 23.79
CA GLY A 262 -2.47 8.51 23.58
C GLY A 262 -3.03 8.72 22.18
N LEU A 263 -3.87 7.78 21.73
CA LEU A 263 -4.57 7.87 20.45
C LEU A 263 -5.76 8.82 20.52
N THR A 264 -5.88 9.72 19.57
CA THR A 264 -6.96 10.71 19.51
C THR A 264 -7.54 10.80 18.10
N ASN A 265 -8.86 10.64 17.95
CA ASN A 265 -9.57 10.90 16.70
C ASN A 265 -9.86 12.41 16.59
N VAL A 266 -9.13 13.10 15.72
CA VAL A 266 -9.20 14.57 15.57
C VAL A 266 -10.30 15.02 14.63
N SER A 267 -10.87 14.12 13.82
CA SER A 267 -11.96 14.44 12.88
C SER A 267 -13.35 14.34 13.49
N LEU A 268 -13.49 13.66 14.64
CA LEU A 268 -14.78 13.37 15.27
C LEU A 268 -15.48 14.64 15.75
N LYS A 269 -16.75 14.81 15.42
CA LYS A 269 -17.55 15.96 15.84
C LYS A 269 -18.49 15.62 16.99
N TRP A 270 -18.63 16.55 17.90
CA TRP A 270 -19.62 16.47 18.98
C TRP A 270 -20.82 17.39 18.65
N PRO A 271 -22.09 17.00 18.90
CA PRO A 271 -22.55 15.81 19.63
C PRO A 271 -22.82 14.56 18.77
N SER A 272 -22.70 14.61 17.44
CA SER A 272 -23.06 13.49 16.56
C SER A 272 -22.21 12.24 16.79
N GLY A 273 -20.94 12.41 17.17
CA GLY A 273 -19.98 11.34 17.24
C GLY A 273 -19.64 10.77 15.87
N VAL A 274 -19.67 11.60 14.82
CA VAL A 274 -19.33 11.26 13.44
C VAL A 274 -18.30 12.27 12.93
N SER A 275 -17.38 11.84 12.09
CA SER A 275 -16.43 12.68 11.37
C SER A 275 -17.12 13.36 10.18
N GLU A 276 -18.07 14.26 10.49
CA GLU A 276 -19.03 14.85 9.53
C GLU A 276 -18.35 15.55 8.33
N ASP A 277 -17.23 16.24 8.57
CA ASP A 277 -16.49 16.95 7.52
C ASP A 277 -15.85 16.01 6.49
N THR A 278 -15.86 14.70 6.74
CA THR A 278 -15.27 13.68 5.88
C THR A 278 -16.30 12.78 5.21
N VAL A 279 -17.60 12.93 5.56
CA VAL A 279 -18.66 12.09 4.99
C VAL A 279 -18.87 12.40 3.51
N ARG A 280 -18.85 11.35 2.68
CA ARG A 280 -18.94 11.48 1.21
C ARG A 280 -19.40 10.21 0.54
N ASN A 281 -19.80 10.34 -0.73
CA ASN A 281 -19.99 9.19 -1.63
C ASN A 281 -18.70 8.94 -2.39
N LEU A 282 -18.33 7.66 -2.60
CA LEU A 282 -17.20 7.23 -3.40
C LEU A 282 -15.82 7.72 -2.84
N TYR A 283 -14.76 7.10 -3.30
CA TYR A 283 -13.35 7.44 -3.09
C TYR A 283 -12.86 7.44 -1.64
N ASN A 284 -11.86 6.61 -1.39
CA ASN A 284 -11.12 6.58 -0.13
C ASN A 284 -10.13 7.76 -0.02
N SER A 285 -9.72 8.07 1.20
CA SER A 285 -8.63 9.01 1.46
C SER A 285 -7.34 8.56 0.78
N SER A 286 -6.54 9.48 0.27
CA SER A 286 -5.34 9.13 -0.50
C SER A 286 -4.33 10.27 -0.56
N ASP A 287 -3.06 9.92 -0.74
CA ASP A 287 -2.02 10.84 -1.21
C ASP A 287 -2.05 10.93 -2.75
N ILE A 288 -3.06 11.64 -3.27
CA ILE A 288 -3.37 11.70 -4.71
C ILE A 288 -2.26 12.32 -5.55
N ASN A 289 -1.46 13.21 -4.99
CA ASN A 289 -0.35 13.90 -5.67
C ASN A 289 1.04 13.38 -5.29
N LYS A 290 1.12 12.34 -4.44
CA LYS A 290 2.36 11.68 -3.99
C LYS A 290 3.35 12.62 -3.28
N GLU A 291 2.83 13.49 -2.43
CA GLU A 291 3.61 14.41 -1.59
C GLU A 291 3.77 13.94 -0.14
N GLY A 292 3.29 12.72 0.18
CA GLY A 292 3.30 12.15 1.52
C GLY A 292 2.13 12.56 2.41
N THR A 293 1.31 13.54 1.98
CA THR A 293 0.14 14.02 2.74
C THR A 293 -1.13 13.34 2.26
N ILE A 294 -1.82 12.64 3.15
CA ILE A 294 -3.13 12.03 2.84
C ILE A 294 -4.21 13.10 2.89
N LYS A 295 -5.08 13.06 1.88
CA LYS A 295 -6.19 14.00 1.70
C LYS A 295 -7.51 13.26 1.63
N VAL A 296 -8.57 13.89 2.11
CA VAL A 296 -9.94 13.37 2.08
C VAL A 296 -10.64 13.94 0.84
N PRO A 297 -11.16 13.09 -0.07
CA PRO A 297 -11.84 13.53 -1.28
C PRO A 297 -13.30 13.82 -1.03
N ILE A 298 -13.77 15.02 -1.38
CA ILE A 298 -15.18 15.40 -1.31
C ILE A 298 -15.68 15.65 -2.73
N PRO A 299 -16.51 14.76 -3.30
CA PRO A 299 -17.09 14.96 -4.61
C PRO A 299 -17.99 16.19 -4.66
N ARG A 300 -17.81 17.02 -5.67
CA ARG A 300 -18.61 18.20 -5.92
C ARG A 300 -19.22 18.13 -7.32
N LEU A 301 -20.54 18.26 -7.40
CA LEU A 301 -21.25 18.26 -8.67
C LEU A 301 -20.77 19.43 -9.55
N LEU A 302 -20.43 19.13 -10.79
CA LEU A 302 -20.20 20.13 -11.82
C LEU A 302 -21.52 20.55 -12.45
N GLN A 303 -21.58 21.79 -12.95
CA GLN A 303 -22.76 22.27 -13.69
C GLN A 303 -22.98 21.38 -14.92
N ALA A 304 -24.17 20.82 -15.04
CA ALA A 304 -24.49 19.86 -16.08
C ALA A 304 -24.69 20.55 -17.44
N GLN A 305 -24.03 19.99 -18.48
CA GLN A 305 -24.31 20.29 -19.89
C GLN A 305 -25.11 19.17 -20.58
N SER A 306 -25.36 18.06 -19.85
CA SER A 306 -26.08 16.88 -20.33
C SER A 306 -26.81 16.22 -19.17
N GLU A 307 -27.63 15.22 -19.47
CA GLU A 307 -28.35 14.45 -18.45
C GLU A 307 -27.42 13.64 -17.51
N THR A 308 -26.19 13.40 -17.92
CA THR A 308 -25.20 12.69 -17.10
C THR A 308 -24.48 13.66 -16.18
N PRO A 309 -24.60 13.51 -14.85
CA PRO A 309 -23.87 14.35 -13.91
C PRO A 309 -22.39 14.00 -13.88
N TYR A 310 -21.53 15.00 -13.88
CA TYR A 310 -20.09 14.87 -13.65
C TYR A 310 -19.71 15.53 -12.32
N HIS A 311 -18.66 15.00 -11.70
CA HIS A 311 -18.13 15.51 -10.44
C HIS A 311 -16.67 15.92 -10.59
N ALA A 312 -16.31 17.03 -9.99
CA ALA A 312 -14.95 17.29 -9.57
C ALA A 312 -14.78 16.76 -8.15
N ILE A 313 -13.56 16.42 -7.78
CA ILE A 313 -13.23 15.94 -6.44
C ILE A 313 -12.36 17.00 -5.78
N ASP A 314 -12.89 17.62 -4.74
CA ASP A 314 -12.17 18.58 -3.91
C ASP A 314 -11.44 17.81 -2.81
N TRP A 315 -10.10 17.90 -2.73
CA TRP A 315 -9.26 17.18 -1.80
C TRP A 315 -8.89 18.07 -0.62
N TYR A 316 -9.33 17.68 0.56
CA TYR A 316 -9.10 18.39 1.80
C TYR A 316 -7.98 17.74 2.60
N ALA A 317 -6.96 18.52 2.93
CA ALA A 317 -5.93 18.13 3.88
C ALA A 317 -6.31 18.60 5.27
N PHE A 318 -6.07 17.74 6.27
CA PHE A 318 -6.36 18.00 7.67
C PHE A 318 -5.08 18.29 8.44
N ASN A 319 -5.18 19.04 9.52
CA ASN A 319 -4.11 19.22 10.50
C ASN A 319 -4.39 18.42 11.78
N SER A 320 -3.39 18.34 12.64
CA SER A 320 -3.46 17.62 13.91
C SER A 320 -4.53 18.13 14.89
N SER A 321 -5.16 19.28 14.64
CA SER A 321 -6.29 19.81 15.41
C SER A 321 -7.64 19.51 14.77
N GLY A 322 -7.69 18.74 13.68
CA GLY A 322 -8.91 18.36 12.98
C GLY A 322 -9.51 19.46 12.07
N HIS A 323 -8.76 20.54 11.79
CA HIS A 323 -9.19 21.55 10.82
C HIS A 323 -8.74 21.13 9.42
N SER A 324 -9.64 21.32 8.45
CA SER A 324 -9.38 20.98 7.05
C SER A 324 -9.16 22.22 6.18
N ARG A 325 -8.39 22.06 5.11
CA ARG A 325 -8.16 23.04 4.07
C ARG A 325 -8.24 22.36 2.70
N LEU A 326 -8.95 23.01 1.75
CA LEU A 326 -8.91 22.60 0.35
C LEU A 326 -7.47 22.74 -0.19
N GLU A 327 -6.92 21.67 -0.68
CA GLU A 327 -5.53 21.64 -1.18
C GLU A 327 -5.48 21.60 -2.71
N LEU A 328 -6.29 20.73 -3.31
CA LEU A 328 -6.38 20.63 -4.75
C LEU A 328 -7.76 20.11 -5.18
N THR A 329 -8.07 20.26 -6.47
CA THR A 329 -9.28 19.72 -7.09
C THR A 329 -8.87 18.84 -8.27
N THR A 330 -9.56 17.73 -8.48
CA THR A 330 -9.33 16.85 -9.64
C THR A 330 -10.63 16.55 -10.37
N PHE A 331 -10.51 16.23 -11.66
CA PHE A 331 -11.55 15.58 -12.44
C PHE A 331 -11.12 14.18 -12.80
N HIS A 332 -11.93 13.17 -12.48
CA HIS A 332 -11.63 11.77 -12.73
C HIS A 332 -12.50 11.21 -13.85
N ASN A 333 -11.86 10.58 -14.83
CA ASN A 333 -12.51 9.79 -15.86
C ASN A 333 -12.22 8.30 -15.64
N ASN A 334 -13.01 7.67 -14.76
CA ASN A 334 -12.82 6.26 -14.38
C ASN A 334 -12.97 5.30 -15.57
N ASN A 335 -13.83 5.65 -16.56
CA ASN A 335 -14.04 4.81 -17.74
C ASN A 335 -12.81 4.76 -18.67
N ASP A 336 -12.00 5.80 -18.64
CA ASP A 336 -10.83 5.97 -19.50
C ASP A 336 -9.52 5.97 -18.72
N GLU A 337 -9.57 5.72 -17.39
CA GLU A 337 -8.45 5.47 -16.49
C GLU A 337 -7.45 6.62 -16.38
N TRP A 338 -7.97 7.87 -16.30
CA TRP A 338 -7.15 9.05 -16.11
C TRP A 338 -7.83 10.10 -15.22
N PHE A 339 -7.01 10.97 -14.64
CA PHE A 339 -7.50 12.16 -13.94
C PHE A 339 -6.66 13.40 -14.32
N LEU A 340 -7.26 14.56 -14.14
CA LEU A 340 -6.61 15.86 -14.31
C LEU A 340 -6.69 16.65 -13.00
N ILE A 341 -5.55 17.15 -12.52
CA ILE A 341 -5.53 18.13 -11.43
C ILE A 341 -5.96 19.47 -12.00
N LEU A 342 -7.05 20.03 -11.45
CA LEU A 342 -7.66 21.26 -11.95
C LEU A 342 -7.07 22.48 -11.20
N PRO A 343 -6.74 23.56 -11.92
CA PRO A 343 -6.46 24.84 -11.28
C PRO A 343 -7.61 25.32 -10.38
N LEU A 344 -7.32 26.01 -9.30
CA LEU A 344 -8.33 26.46 -8.35
C LEU A 344 -9.31 27.49 -8.96
N ASP A 345 -8.90 28.27 -9.94
CA ASP A 345 -9.71 29.21 -10.68
C ASP A 345 -10.75 28.55 -11.62
N TRP A 346 -10.62 27.24 -11.87
CA TRP A 346 -11.66 26.48 -12.59
C TRP A 346 -12.85 26.12 -11.70
N ARG A 347 -12.74 26.29 -10.39
CA ARG A 347 -13.77 25.89 -9.43
C ARG A 347 -15.01 26.78 -9.59
N GLY A 348 -16.15 26.15 -9.92
CA GLY A 348 -17.43 26.84 -10.13
C GLY A 348 -17.56 27.55 -11.50
N THR A 349 -16.51 27.55 -12.32
CA THR A 349 -16.48 28.25 -13.62
C THR A 349 -16.35 27.31 -14.80
N VAL A 350 -16.06 26.02 -14.53
CA VAL A 350 -15.85 25.01 -15.57
C VAL A 350 -16.90 23.90 -15.46
N SER A 351 -17.43 23.53 -16.60
CA SER A 351 -18.33 22.39 -16.80
C SER A 351 -17.65 21.36 -17.70
N VAL A 352 -18.09 20.11 -17.61
CA VAL A 352 -17.55 18.98 -18.33
C VAL A 352 -18.64 18.20 -19.04
N ARG A 353 -18.38 17.77 -20.28
CA ARG A 353 -19.22 16.82 -20.99
C ARG A 353 -18.39 15.79 -21.75
N ARG A 354 -19.03 14.69 -22.11
CA ARG A 354 -18.45 13.66 -22.96
C ARG A 354 -18.93 13.84 -24.41
N GLU A 355 -18.03 13.57 -25.36
CA GLU A 355 -18.29 13.67 -26.80
C GLU A 355 -17.63 12.48 -27.51
N ASP A 356 -18.38 11.40 -27.72
CA ASP A 356 -17.89 10.17 -28.35
C ASP A 356 -18.45 10.06 -29.77
N THR A 357 -17.96 10.88 -30.68
CA THR A 357 -18.49 10.99 -32.05
C THR A 357 -17.73 10.14 -33.08
N VAL A 358 -16.52 9.70 -32.75
CA VAL A 358 -15.63 8.96 -33.65
C VAL A 358 -15.29 7.60 -33.07
N SER A 359 -15.38 6.54 -33.87
CA SER A 359 -14.99 5.19 -33.45
C SER A 359 -13.53 5.14 -33.02
N GLY A 360 -13.25 4.55 -31.86
CA GLY A 360 -11.92 4.45 -31.27
C GLY A 360 -11.45 5.76 -30.58
N GLU A 361 -12.27 6.81 -30.56
CA GLU A 361 -11.98 8.09 -29.92
C GLU A 361 -13.01 8.38 -28.82
N ARG A 362 -12.58 8.46 -27.58
CA ARG A 362 -13.39 8.90 -26.43
C ARG A 362 -12.87 10.23 -25.95
N THR A 363 -13.77 11.21 -25.87
CA THR A 363 -13.41 12.62 -25.66
C THR A 363 -14.15 13.20 -24.47
N VAL A 364 -13.39 13.88 -23.60
CA VAL A 364 -13.92 14.73 -22.54
C VAL A 364 -13.67 16.19 -22.91
N VAL A 365 -14.70 17.01 -22.87
CA VAL A 365 -14.66 18.45 -23.22
C VAL A 365 -14.85 19.28 -21.97
N PHE A 366 -13.93 20.19 -21.71
CA PHE A 366 -14.00 21.19 -20.66
C PHE A 366 -14.45 22.51 -21.25
N SER A 367 -15.44 23.10 -20.63
CA SER A 367 -16.09 24.33 -21.11
C SER A 367 -16.19 25.37 -19.99
N TYR A 368 -15.90 26.62 -20.32
CA TYR A 368 -16.14 27.76 -19.47
C TYR A 368 -17.63 28.08 -19.39
N ILE A 369 -18.14 28.32 -18.19
CA ILE A 369 -19.53 28.68 -17.92
C ILE A 369 -19.68 30.20 -18.02
N VAL A 370 -20.37 30.70 -19.04
CA VAL A 370 -20.59 32.15 -19.22
C VAL A 370 -21.68 32.67 -18.30
N SER A 371 -22.75 31.86 -18.08
CA SER A 371 -23.83 32.12 -17.14
C SER A 371 -24.46 30.81 -16.68
N GLU A 372 -25.27 30.81 -15.60
CA GLU A 372 -25.88 29.61 -15.02
C GLU A 372 -26.70 28.80 -16.05
N ASP A 373 -27.38 29.48 -16.96
CA ASP A 373 -28.21 28.87 -18.02
C ASP A 373 -27.45 28.67 -19.34
N GLY A 374 -26.11 28.89 -19.38
CA GLY A 374 -25.30 28.91 -20.58
C GLY A 374 -25.20 30.32 -21.22
N PRO A 375 -24.53 30.50 -22.34
CA PRO A 375 -23.84 29.50 -23.14
C PRO A 375 -22.54 29.00 -22.50
N TYR A 376 -22.08 27.83 -22.97
CA TYR A 376 -20.79 27.25 -22.62
C TYR A 376 -19.78 27.53 -23.73
N ARG A 377 -18.52 27.75 -23.37
CA ARG A 377 -17.42 27.95 -24.31
C ARG A 377 -16.33 26.89 -24.12
N ASP A 378 -16.21 25.99 -25.06
CA ASP A 378 -15.21 24.93 -25.05
C ASP A 378 -13.80 25.52 -25.14
N PHE A 379 -12.89 25.03 -24.28
CA PHE A 379 -11.50 25.49 -24.28
C PHE A 379 -10.47 24.36 -24.28
N LEU A 380 -10.85 23.15 -23.80
CA LEU A 380 -9.96 21.99 -23.72
C LEU A 380 -10.72 20.71 -24.08
N LYS A 381 -10.11 19.86 -24.90
CA LYS A 381 -10.51 18.46 -25.11
C LYS A 381 -9.40 17.53 -24.65
N ILE A 382 -9.76 16.43 -23.97
CA ILE A 382 -8.85 15.32 -23.66
C ILE A 382 -9.42 14.07 -24.31
N HIS A 383 -8.55 13.38 -25.07
CA HIS A 383 -8.90 12.20 -25.87
C HIS A 383 -8.20 10.96 -25.35
N LYS A 384 -8.92 9.84 -25.26
CA LYS A 384 -8.37 8.48 -25.26
C LYS A 384 -8.60 7.88 -26.63
N LEU A 385 -7.52 7.56 -27.33
CA LEU A 385 -7.50 7.04 -28.70
C LEU A 385 -7.11 5.56 -28.64
N THR A 386 -7.91 4.71 -29.27
CA THR A 386 -7.73 3.25 -29.25
C THR A 386 -7.95 2.65 -30.65
N GLY A 387 -7.44 1.43 -30.89
CA GLY A 387 -7.54 0.74 -32.16
C GLY A 387 -6.53 1.19 -33.21
N ASP A 388 -6.68 0.68 -34.44
CA ASP A 388 -5.68 0.81 -35.51
C ASP A 388 -5.44 2.26 -35.93
N MET A 389 -6.42 3.13 -35.75
CA MET A 389 -6.35 4.54 -36.16
C MET A 389 -5.83 5.46 -35.05
N ALA A 390 -5.54 4.95 -33.85
CA ALA A 390 -5.15 5.77 -32.69
C ALA A 390 -3.94 6.68 -32.98
N LYS A 391 -2.92 6.14 -33.64
CA LYS A 391 -1.71 6.89 -34.03
C LYS A 391 -2.02 7.99 -35.03
N GLU A 392 -2.82 7.74 -36.07
CA GLU A 392 -3.21 8.74 -37.03
C GLU A 392 -4.08 9.83 -36.41
N GLN A 393 -5.02 9.43 -35.57
CA GLN A 393 -5.88 10.35 -34.82
C GLN A 393 -5.07 11.24 -33.87
N SER A 394 -4.00 10.74 -33.24
CA SER A 394 -3.14 11.53 -32.35
C SER A 394 -2.33 12.60 -33.09
N MET A 395 -2.12 12.44 -34.41
CA MET A 395 -1.36 13.37 -35.27
C MET A 395 -2.23 14.44 -35.92
N ARG A 396 -3.53 14.49 -35.66
CA ARG A 396 -4.42 15.54 -36.18
C ARG A 396 -3.94 16.92 -35.77
N PRO A 397 -4.08 17.95 -36.65
CA PRO A 397 -3.70 19.32 -36.29
C PRO A 397 -4.34 19.81 -35.00
N GLY A 398 -3.55 20.44 -34.13
CA GLY A 398 -4.00 20.95 -32.83
C GLY A 398 -3.93 19.93 -31.67
N ARG A 399 -3.70 18.66 -31.95
CA ARG A 399 -3.55 17.62 -30.92
C ARG A 399 -2.12 17.51 -30.41
N ILE A 400 -2.00 17.39 -29.12
CA ILE A 400 -0.74 17.22 -28.41
C ILE A 400 -0.84 15.93 -27.59
N VAL A 401 0.12 15.01 -27.81
CA VAL A 401 0.17 13.74 -27.08
C VAL A 401 0.60 13.97 -25.63
N LEU A 402 -0.12 13.41 -24.68
CA LEU A 402 0.18 13.40 -23.24
C LEU A 402 1.05 12.19 -22.90
N THR A 403 0.52 10.99 -23.20
CA THR A 403 1.19 9.72 -22.93
C THR A 403 0.57 8.61 -23.77
N SER A 404 1.18 7.42 -23.72
CA SER A 404 0.61 6.19 -24.26
C SER A 404 0.78 5.05 -23.27
N GLU A 405 -0.25 4.19 -23.17
CA GLU A 405 -0.23 2.99 -22.35
C GLU A 405 -0.86 1.83 -23.09
N GLY A 406 -0.09 0.74 -23.28
CA GLY A 406 -0.50 -0.37 -24.11
C GLY A 406 -0.82 0.09 -25.54
N ALA A 407 -2.06 -0.17 -25.99
CA ALA A 407 -2.56 0.24 -27.30
C ALA A 407 -3.30 1.60 -27.27
N ALA A 408 -3.44 2.23 -26.10
CA ALA A 408 -4.13 3.51 -25.95
C ALA A 408 -3.16 4.68 -26.03
N ILE A 409 -3.57 5.76 -26.71
CA ILE A 409 -2.85 7.04 -26.75
C ILE A 409 -3.75 8.10 -26.14
N TYR A 410 -3.21 8.87 -25.19
CA TYR A 410 -3.89 10.01 -24.59
C TYR A 410 -3.35 11.30 -25.20
N ALA A 411 -4.24 12.17 -25.64
CA ALA A 411 -3.90 13.44 -26.26
C ALA A 411 -4.86 14.54 -25.84
N PHE A 412 -4.48 15.79 -25.96
CA PHE A 412 -5.37 16.91 -25.71
C PHE A 412 -5.32 17.93 -26.86
N GLU A 413 -6.33 18.80 -26.89
CA GLU A 413 -6.46 19.89 -27.84
C GLU A 413 -6.95 21.14 -27.10
N LEU A 414 -6.26 22.27 -27.27
CA LEU A 414 -6.72 23.57 -26.80
C LEU A 414 -7.59 24.22 -27.86
N LEU A 415 -8.83 24.51 -27.52
CA LEU A 415 -9.84 25.10 -28.43
C LEU A 415 -9.92 26.62 -28.31
N ALA A 416 -9.30 27.20 -27.29
CA ALA A 416 -9.23 28.62 -27.06
C ALA A 416 -7.77 29.06 -26.84
N PRO A 417 -7.42 30.34 -27.04
CA PRO A 417 -6.12 30.86 -26.67
C PRO A 417 -5.81 30.59 -25.20
N GLN A 418 -4.56 30.30 -24.90
CA GLN A 418 -4.09 30.03 -23.52
C GLN A 418 -4.51 31.16 -22.59
N ASN A 419 -4.88 30.78 -21.34
CA ASN A 419 -5.31 31.71 -20.29
C ASN A 419 -6.51 32.61 -20.67
N SER A 420 -7.40 32.11 -21.56
CA SER A 420 -8.65 32.79 -21.90
C SER A 420 -9.67 32.71 -20.76
N PHE A 421 -10.68 33.57 -20.81
CA PHE A 421 -11.82 33.58 -19.86
C PHE A 421 -11.45 33.85 -18.39
N GLY A 422 -10.21 34.33 -18.12
CA GLY A 422 -9.69 34.46 -16.76
C GLY A 422 -9.32 33.15 -16.08
N LEU A 423 -9.25 32.04 -16.87
CA LEU A 423 -8.83 30.73 -16.39
C LEU A 423 -7.33 30.51 -16.66
N THR A 424 -6.66 29.87 -15.75
CA THR A 424 -5.28 29.42 -15.96
C THR A 424 -5.29 28.09 -16.70
N PHE A 425 -4.85 28.09 -17.96
CA PHE A 425 -4.60 26.89 -18.75
C PHE A 425 -3.63 27.14 -19.90
N ASP A 426 -2.68 26.24 -20.04
CA ASP A 426 -1.74 26.19 -21.16
C ASP A 426 -1.30 24.74 -21.40
N GLU A 427 -0.43 24.55 -22.39
CA GLU A 427 0.08 23.22 -22.75
C GLU A 427 0.90 22.58 -21.61
N GLU A 428 1.72 23.35 -20.93
CA GLU A 428 2.59 22.86 -19.84
C GLU A 428 1.77 22.43 -18.61
N LEU A 429 0.78 23.24 -18.24
CA LEU A 429 -0.13 22.92 -17.13
C LEU A 429 -0.88 21.62 -17.39
N ILE A 430 -1.44 21.43 -18.59
CA ILE A 430 -2.19 20.20 -18.90
C ILE A 430 -1.27 18.98 -18.86
N LYS A 431 -0.05 19.06 -19.41
CA LYS A 431 0.93 17.98 -19.34
C LYS A 431 1.35 17.65 -17.90
N ASN A 432 1.59 18.67 -17.10
CA ASN A 432 2.04 18.50 -15.71
C ASN A 432 0.94 18.01 -14.77
N ASN A 433 -0.33 18.20 -15.12
CA ASN A 433 -1.47 17.86 -14.27
C ASN A 433 -2.25 16.62 -14.70
N PHE A 434 -1.97 16.07 -15.88
CA PHE A 434 -2.58 14.84 -16.37
C PHE A 434 -1.90 13.61 -15.74
N ARG A 435 -2.68 12.65 -15.26
CA ARG A 435 -2.20 11.39 -14.68
C ARG A 435 -3.06 10.21 -15.14
N LEU A 436 -2.44 9.05 -15.33
CA LEU A 436 -3.15 7.79 -15.47
C LEU A 436 -3.53 7.24 -14.09
N MET A 437 -4.67 6.57 -14.01
CA MET A 437 -5.09 5.84 -12.82
C MET A 437 -4.54 4.41 -12.90
N TYR A 438 -3.91 3.97 -11.81
CA TYR A 438 -3.50 2.58 -11.65
C TYR A 438 -4.50 1.84 -10.77
N SER A 439 -4.58 0.51 -10.93
CA SER A 439 -5.61 -0.33 -10.30
C SER A 439 -5.63 -0.32 -8.76
N ASP A 440 -4.52 -0.01 -8.13
CA ASP A 440 -4.36 0.12 -6.67
C ASP A 440 -5.19 1.25 -6.07
N TRP A 441 -5.57 2.24 -6.89
CA TRP A 441 -6.36 3.40 -6.46
C TRP A 441 -7.86 3.09 -6.24
N LEU A 442 -8.40 2.12 -6.98
CA LEU A 442 -9.82 1.72 -6.91
C LEU A 442 -10.06 0.53 -5.97
N SER A 443 -9.06 -0.31 -5.72
CA SER A 443 -9.25 -1.62 -5.06
C SER A 443 -9.03 -1.62 -3.55
N GLY A 444 -8.58 -0.53 -2.94
CA GLY A 444 -8.33 -0.48 -1.49
C GLY A 444 -7.26 -1.46 -0.99
N ALA A 445 -6.52 -2.12 -1.88
CA ALA A 445 -5.41 -2.98 -1.55
C ALA A 445 -4.11 -2.15 -1.51
N GLY A 446 -3.70 -1.77 -0.34
CA GLY A 446 -2.44 -1.16 0.00
C GLY A 446 -1.83 -1.91 1.16
#